data_5431899919f179dd51b8b90cd3d56f3e
#
_entry.id   5431899919f179dd51b8b90cd3d56f3e
#
_cell.length_a   1.000
_cell.length_b   1.000
_cell.length_c   1.000
_cell.angle_alpha   90.00
_cell.angle_beta   90.00
_cell.angle_gamma   90.00
#
_symmetry.space_group_name_H-M   'P 1'
#
loop_
_entity.id
_entity.type
_entity.pdbx_description
1 polymer ?
#
loop_
_entity_poly.entity_id
_entity_poly.type
_entity_poly.pdbx_seq_one_letter_code
_entity_poly.pdbx_strand_id
1 'polypeptide(L)'
;MERSEQQYIELYNEISALIKQKSCPVMNAVRDDAFRAFSSLGFPTRKQERYRYTDVSAAFAPNYGISLSPLDITESQYIFPISSAPVDLSGYYNKAADPSDAITALNTALVPDGILVYVPRNDSPESPIQIDNRLLGNLSTMLNRRLLIILESGAQATVIINDKGGEHASDVSFLTTQVIEVFCKENSSLDLYEVEETDQSCSRFSNVYIQAERYSSVRHNSITLTNGLTRNLCDAHLIGEFANIVLNGCVIGSDEQHTDNNTLIHHVAPDCQSEQLYKYVLDGNSVGAFAGKILVDKGAQKTSSQETNANLCSSPSARMYSQPMLEIYADDVKCNHGSTVGVMDESALFYMRQRGIPEVEARMLLKNAFMGDVIDKIPLRSLRDRLFVKIEKRFRGEAEKCDTCRLCK
;
A
#
# COMPACT_ATOMS: atom_id res chain seq x y z
N MET A 1 8.20 24.67 14.22
CA MET A 1 8.50 23.63 13.22
C MET A 1 9.58 22.72 13.79
N GLU A 2 9.41 21.42 13.72
CA GLU A 2 10.46 20.49 14.13
C GLU A 2 11.64 20.54 13.15
N ARG A 3 12.83 20.14 13.59
CA ARG A 3 14.05 20.23 12.76
C ARG A 3 13.95 19.42 11.47
N SER A 4 13.21 18.30 11.48
CA SER A 4 12.98 17.45 10.30
C SER A 4 12.15 18.12 9.22
N GLU A 5 11.14 18.90 9.57
CA GLU A 5 10.31 19.63 8.58
C GLU A 5 11.12 20.70 7.86
N GLN A 6 11.94 21.43 8.62
CA GLN A 6 12.76 22.51 8.10
C GLN A 6 13.75 22.01 7.03
N GLN A 7 14.35 20.82 7.21
CA GLN A 7 15.27 20.27 6.21
C GLN A 7 14.61 19.99 4.85
N TYR A 8 13.33 19.54 4.83
CA TYR A 8 12.61 19.31 3.57
C TYR A 8 12.14 20.59 2.91
N ILE A 9 11.84 21.63 3.71
CA ILE A 9 11.54 22.98 3.18
C ILE A 9 12.78 23.57 2.53
N GLU A 10 13.95 23.49 3.18
CA GLU A 10 15.22 23.95 2.63
C GLU A 10 15.58 23.16 1.37
N LEU A 11 15.48 21.83 1.41
CA LEU A 11 15.72 20.96 0.27
C LEU A 11 14.87 21.37 -0.95
N TYR A 12 13.55 21.55 -0.77
CA TYR A 12 12.68 21.98 -1.88
C TYR A 12 13.10 23.33 -2.45
N ASN A 13 13.42 24.31 -1.61
CA ASN A 13 13.86 25.63 -2.07
C ASN A 13 15.17 25.56 -2.90
N GLU A 14 16.07 24.65 -2.55
CA GLU A 14 17.33 24.45 -3.28
C GLU A 14 17.13 23.74 -4.62
N ILE A 15 16.28 22.70 -4.68
CA ILE A 15 16.21 21.82 -5.86
C ILE A 15 14.96 21.99 -6.70
N SER A 16 13.98 22.82 -6.30
CA SER A 16 12.68 22.95 -7.00
C SER A 16 12.82 23.34 -8.47
N ALA A 17 13.76 24.24 -8.80
CA ALA A 17 14.02 24.62 -10.18
C ALA A 17 14.52 23.42 -11.03
N LEU A 18 15.39 22.58 -10.46
CA LEU A 18 15.90 21.38 -11.12
C LEU A 18 14.80 20.32 -11.31
N ILE A 19 13.97 20.12 -10.27
CA ILE A 19 12.81 19.21 -10.38
C ILE A 19 11.87 19.68 -11.48
N LYS A 20 11.49 20.99 -11.49
CA LYS A 20 10.59 21.55 -12.49
C LYS A 20 11.13 21.41 -13.91
N GLN A 21 12.43 21.50 -14.09
CA GLN A 21 13.08 21.33 -15.39
C GLN A 21 12.99 19.88 -15.90
N LYS A 22 13.06 18.89 -14.98
CA LYS A 22 12.96 17.46 -15.30
C LYS A 22 11.53 16.95 -15.40
N SER A 23 10.55 17.73 -14.99
CA SER A 23 9.15 17.35 -14.85
C SER A 23 8.29 17.96 -15.96
N CYS A 24 7.09 17.41 -16.18
CA CYS A 24 6.16 17.92 -17.20
C CYS A 24 5.21 19.00 -16.64
N PRO A 25 4.50 19.75 -17.53
CA PRO A 25 3.62 20.85 -17.13
C PRO A 25 2.50 20.44 -16.17
N VAL A 26 1.87 19.29 -16.35
CA VAL A 26 0.76 18.83 -15.48
C VAL A 26 1.23 18.59 -14.05
N MET A 27 2.42 18.02 -13.87
CA MET A 27 3.02 17.82 -12.55
C MET A 27 3.43 19.16 -11.93
N ASN A 28 4.04 20.05 -12.72
CA ASN A 28 4.49 21.35 -12.24
C ASN A 28 3.33 22.27 -11.82
N ALA A 29 2.17 22.12 -12.44
CA ALA A 29 0.98 22.92 -12.15
C ALA A 29 0.49 22.80 -10.69
N VAL A 30 0.73 21.66 -10.03
CA VAL A 30 0.28 21.38 -8.65
C VAL A 30 1.39 21.42 -7.61
N ARG A 31 2.65 21.47 -8.05
CA ARG A 31 3.83 21.29 -7.19
C ARG A 31 3.97 22.37 -6.12
N ASP A 32 3.84 23.63 -6.48
CA ASP A 32 4.00 24.73 -5.53
C ASP A 32 2.85 24.77 -4.50
N ASP A 33 1.65 24.36 -4.91
CA ASP A 33 0.51 24.23 -3.98
C ASP A 33 0.75 23.08 -2.99
N ALA A 34 1.25 21.95 -3.48
CA ALA A 34 1.61 20.81 -2.64
C ALA A 34 2.72 21.17 -1.65
N PHE A 35 3.74 21.92 -2.09
CA PHE A 35 4.78 22.41 -1.19
C PHE A 35 4.24 23.35 -0.11
N ARG A 36 3.35 24.28 -0.49
CA ARG A 36 2.68 25.16 0.49
C ARG A 36 1.83 24.38 1.49
N ALA A 37 1.10 23.36 1.01
CA ALA A 37 0.34 22.47 1.87
C ALA A 37 1.24 21.74 2.88
N PHE A 38 2.32 21.11 2.43
CA PHE A 38 3.29 20.46 3.31
C PHE A 38 3.89 21.43 4.34
N SER A 39 4.33 22.61 3.89
CA SER A 39 4.93 23.64 4.76
C SER A 39 3.98 24.15 5.84
N SER A 40 2.67 24.14 5.56
CA SER A 40 1.62 24.53 6.52
C SER A 40 1.23 23.39 7.46
N LEU A 41 1.15 22.17 6.97
CA LEU A 41 0.72 20.99 7.74
C LEU A 41 1.82 20.48 8.68
N GLY A 42 3.07 20.49 8.21
CA GLY A 42 4.18 19.77 8.86
C GLY A 42 3.98 18.25 8.82
N PHE A 43 4.90 17.51 9.44
CA PHE A 43 4.73 16.07 9.56
C PHE A 43 3.59 15.72 10.53
N PRO A 44 2.81 14.68 10.21
CA PRO A 44 1.73 14.25 11.07
C PRO A 44 2.27 13.71 12.41
N THR A 45 1.51 13.95 13.46
CA THR A 45 1.83 13.46 14.79
C THR A 45 0.79 12.42 15.25
N ARG A 46 1.09 11.68 16.30
CA ARG A 46 0.13 10.73 16.91
C ARG A 46 -1.14 11.36 17.45
N LYS A 47 -1.25 12.71 17.48
CA LYS A 47 -2.50 13.41 17.82
C LYS A 47 -3.51 13.37 16.69
N GLN A 48 -3.07 13.20 15.47
CA GLN A 48 -3.94 13.00 14.31
C GLN A 48 -4.43 11.55 14.30
N GLU A 49 -5.73 11.34 14.17
CA GLU A 49 -6.36 10.02 14.25
C GLU A 49 -5.73 9.00 13.29
N ARG A 50 -5.50 9.38 12.05
CA ARG A 50 -4.92 8.51 11.02
C ARG A 50 -3.46 8.11 11.29
N TYR A 51 -2.75 8.80 12.20
CA TYR A 51 -1.35 8.55 12.56
C TYR A 51 -1.17 8.13 14.02
N ARG A 52 -2.27 7.81 14.70
CA ARG A 52 -2.30 7.54 16.14
C ARG A 52 -1.31 6.46 16.58
N TYR A 53 -1.09 5.46 15.75
CA TYR A 53 -0.28 4.29 16.06
C TYR A 53 1.10 4.30 15.41
N THR A 54 1.39 5.29 14.57
CA THR A 54 2.68 5.40 13.86
C THR A 54 3.30 6.77 14.07
N ASP A 55 4.50 6.78 14.64
CA ASP A 55 5.34 7.98 14.72
C ASP A 55 6.22 8.05 13.47
N VAL A 56 5.99 9.03 12.63
CA VAL A 56 6.73 9.21 11.39
C VAL A 56 8.02 10.01 11.57
N SER A 57 8.17 10.72 12.70
CA SER A 57 9.27 11.66 12.91
C SER A 57 10.65 11.02 12.79
N ALA A 58 10.81 9.81 13.33
CA ALA A 58 12.07 9.06 13.25
C ALA A 58 12.44 8.68 11.82
N ALA A 59 11.45 8.35 10.98
CA ALA A 59 11.68 7.99 9.58
C ALA A 59 12.13 9.19 8.74
N PHE A 60 11.64 10.38 9.03
CA PHE A 60 11.96 11.61 8.29
C PHE A 60 13.10 12.43 8.92
N ALA A 61 13.65 12.01 10.06
CA ALA A 61 14.72 12.74 10.73
C ALA A 61 16.10 12.65 10.05
N PRO A 62 16.51 11.51 9.46
CA PRO A 62 17.81 11.43 8.78
C PRO A 62 17.91 12.36 7.58
N ASN A 63 19.14 12.79 7.28
CA ASN A 63 19.41 13.57 6.08
C ASN A 63 19.65 12.61 4.90
N TYR A 64 18.61 12.40 4.10
CA TYR A 64 18.66 11.54 2.92
C TYR A 64 19.15 12.31 1.70
N GLY A 65 20.00 11.67 0.88
CA GLY A 65 20.14 12.08 -0.51
C GLY A 65 18.82 11.89 -1.26
N ILE A 66 18.47 12.81 -2.15
CA ILE A 66 17.27 12.66 -2.99
C ILE A 66 17.66 12.15 -4.38
N SER A 67 16.97 11.12 -4.84
CA SER A 67 17.16 10.65 -6.22
C SER A 67 16.29 11.46 -7.18
N LEU A 68 16.95 12.13 -8.13
CA LEU A 68 16.33 12.81 -9.25
C LEU A 68 16.57 12.07 -10.58
N SER A 69 17.03 10.83 -10.50
CA SER A 69 17.23 9.98 -11.67
C SER A 69 15.91 9.66 -12.36
N PRO A 70 15.92 9.48 -13.68
CA PRO A 70 14.77 8.93 -14.38
C PRO A 70 14.35 7.59 -13.76
N LEU A 71 13.06 7.31 -13.83
CA LEU A 71 12.53 6.02 -13.41
C LEU A 71 13.11 4.94 -14.32
N ASP A 72 13.58 3.84 -13.73
CA ASP A 72 13.96 2.64 -14.47
C ASP A 72 12.67 1.86 -14.79
N ILE A 73 12.02 2.24 -15.89
CA ILE A 73 10.81 1.60 -16.38
C ILE A 73 11.05 0.97 -17.74
N THR A 74 10.61 -0.26 -17.89
CA THR A 74 10.48 -0.86 -19.22
C THR A 74 9.18 -0.35 -19.84
N GLU A 75 9.30 0.62 -20.75
CA GLU A 75 8.15 1.13 -21.50
C GLU A 75 7.47 0.01 -22.29
N SER A 76 6.16 0.05 -22.34
CA SER A 76 5.32 -0.88 -23.09
C SER A 76 4.12 -0.13 -23.66
N GLN A 77 3.26 -0.82 -24.39
CA GLN A 77 2.02 -0.21 -24.87
C GLN A 77 1.07 0.27 -23.76
N TYR A 78 1.33 -0.08 -22.50
CA TYR A 78 0.50 0.30 -21.33
C TYR A 78 1.27 1.07 -20.27
N ILE A 79 2.60 1.15 -20.33
CA ILE A 79 3.45 1.80 -19.32
C ILE A 79 4.22 2.94 -19.97
N PHE A 80 4.08 4.13 -19.41
CA PHE A 80 4.69 5.36 -19.91
C PHE A 80 5.25 6.18 -18.75
N PRO A 81 6.30 6.99 -18.95
CA PRO A 81 6.57 8.12 -18.06
C PRO A 81 5.36 9.08 -18.08
N ILE A 82 5.02 9.70 -16.93
CA ILE A 82 3.97 10.73 -16.89
C ILE A 82 4.32 11.89 -17.83
N SER A 83 5.61 12.21 -17.93
CA SER A 83 6.12 13.28 -18.82
C SER A 83 5.90 13.04 -20.31
N SER A 84 5.69 11.78 -20.73
CA SER A 84 5.43 11.38 -22.11
C SER A 84 4.09 10.66 -22.29
N ALA A 85 3.11 10.98 -21.45
CA ALA A 85 1.79 10.38 -21.48
C ALA A 85 1.11 10.51 -22.85
N PRO A 86 0.48 9.43 -23.38
CA PRO A 86 -0.21 9.47 -24.66
C PRO A 86 -1.59 10.15 -24.61
N VAL A 87 -2.03 10.57 -23.41
CA VAL A 87 -3.32 11.19 -23.13
C VAL A 87 -3.15 12.44 -22.26
N ASP A 88 -4.13 13.35 -22.28
CA ASP A 88 -4.15 14.49 -21.39
C ASP A 88 -4.41 14.05 -19.95
N LEU A 89 -3.48 14.38 -19.05
CA LEU A 89 -3.54 14.03 -17.64
C LEU A 89 -4.10 15.14 -16.75
N SER A 90 -4.52 16.28 -17.30
CA SER A 90 -5.02 17.42 -16.52
C SER A 90 -6.27 17.10 -15.67
N GLY A 91 -7.07 16.13 -16.12
CA GLY A 91 -8.23 15.61 -15.41
C GLY A 91 -7.95 14.48 -14.42
N TYR A 92 -6.69 14.00 -14.35
CA TYR A 92 -6.33 12.82 -13.55
C TYR A 92 -5.24 13.12 -12.51
N TYR A 93 -4.13 13.71 -12.93
CA TYR A 93 -2.99 13.90 -12.04
C TYR A 93 -3.33 14.80 -10.85
N ASN A 94 -3.10 14.29 -9.64
CA ASN A 94 -3.40 14.92 -8.36
C ASN A 94 -4.90 15.28 -8.17
N LYS A 95 -5.81 14.44 -8.75
CA LYS A 95 -7.26 14.64 -8.65
C LYS A 95 -7.94 13.67 -7.66
N ALA A 96 -7.37 12.49 -7.45
CA ALA A 96 -7.82 11.56 -6.44
C ALA A 96 -7.06 11.73 -5.11
N ALA A 97 -5.80 12.15 -5.18
CA ALA A 97 -4.91 12.31 -4.03
C ALA A 97 -5.42 13.37 -3.03
N ASP A 98 -5.33 13.06 -1.74
CA ASP A 98 -5.70 13.98 -0.67
C ASP A 98 -4.59 15.02 -0.40
N PRO A 99 -4.80 16.30 -0.73
CA PRO A 99 -3.79 17.33 -0.50
C PRO A 99 -3.62 17.70 1.00
N SER A 100 -4.50 17.23 1.86
CA SER A 100 -4.39 17.43 3.32
C SER A 100 -3.51 16.38 4.02
N ASP A 101 -3.10 15.31 3.32
CA ASP A 101 -2.08 14.39 3.81
C ASP A 101 -0.68 14.96 3.53
N ALA A 102 0.09 15.21 4.60
CA ALA A 102 1.39 15.87 4.49
C ALA A 102 2.43 15.05 3.72
N ILE A 103 2.36 13.70 3.79
CA ILE A 103 3.29 12.82 3.07
C ILE A 103 2.95 12.81 1.58
N THR A 104 1.67 12.80 1.22
CA THR A 104 1.20 12.99 -0.16
C THR A 104 1.62 14.35 -0.72
N ALA A 105 1.48 15.41 0.08
CA ALA A 105 1.89 16.75 -0.30
C ALA A 105 3.41 16.84 -0.54
N LEU A 106 4.22 16.25 0.37
CA LEU A 106 5.67 16.20 0.22
C LEU A 106 6.08 15.39 -1.03
N ASN A 107 5.47 14.23 -1.25
CA ASN A 107 5.71 13.42 -2.46
C ASN A 107 5.42 14.24 -3.73
N THR A 108 4.26 14.87 -3.80
CA THR A 108 3.85 15.70 -4.96
C THR A 108 4.82 16.88 -5.20
N ALA A 109 5.38 17.44 -4.13
CA ALA A 109 6.38 18.52 -4.24
C ALA A 109 7.73 18.00 -4.77
N LEU A 110 8.20 16.83 -4.34
CA LEU A 110 9.56 16.35 -4.58
C LEU A 110 9.71 15.38 -5.75
N VAL A 111 8.64 14.71 -6.21
CA VAL A 111 8.73 13.72 -7.28
C VAL A 111 9.09 14.37 -8.63
N PRO A 112 10.18 13.93 -9.31
CA PRO A 112 10.59 14.54 -10.58
C PRO A 112 9.73 14.08 -11.76
N ASP A 113 9.37 12.80 -11.82
CA ASP A 113 8.49 12.17 -12.81
C ASP A 113 7.78 10.99 -12.17
N GLY A 114 6.85 10.37 -12.87
CA GLY A 114 6.09 9.22 -12.41
C GLY A 114 5.81 8.21 -13.52
N ILE A 115 5.15 7.13 -13.14
CA ILE A 115 4.72 6.08 -14.05
C ILE A 115 3.23 6.26 -14.32
N LEU A 116 2.84 6.23 -15.59
CA LEU A 116 1.47 6.09 -16.05
C LEU A 116 1.25 4.64 -16.50
N VAL A 117 0.26 3.98 -15.93
CA VAL A 117 -0.35 2.78 -16.49
C VAL A 117 -1.67 3.21 -17.13
N TYR A 118 -1.75 3.12 -18.45
CA TYR A 118 -2.92 3.49 -19.23
C TYR A 118 -3.44 2.30 -20.02
N VAL A 119 -4.66 1.88 -19.76
CA VAL A 119 -5.33 0.80 -20.48
C VAL A 119 -6.50 1.38 -21.26
N PRO A 120 -6.43 1.35 -22.60
CA PRO A 120 -7.47 1.92 -23.47
C PRO A 120 -8.84 1.23 -23.30
N ARG A 121 -9.87 1.86 -23.83
CA ARG A 121 -11.25 1.38 -23.77
C ARG A 121 -11.40 -0.04 -24.33
N ASN A 122 -12.06 -0.92 -23.54
CA ASN A 122 -12.30 -2.33 -23.86
C ASN A 122 -11.03 -3.15 -24.13
N ASP A 123 -9.87 -2.68 -23.66
CA ASP A 123 -8.60 -3.38 -23.78
C ASP A 123 -8.28 -4.17 -22.51
N SER A 124 -7.46 -5.22 -22.67
CA SER A 124 -7.05 -6.09 -21.56
C SER A 124 -5.65 -6.65 -21.83
N PRO A 125 -4.61 -6.21 -21.09
CA PRO A 125 -3.29 -6.81 -21.17
C PRO A 125 -3.33 -8.32 -20.95
N GLU A 126 -2.71 -9.10 -21.84
CA GLU A 126 -2.67 -10.58 -21.74
C GLU A 126 -1.88 -11.05 -20.49
N SER A 127 -0.92 -10.26 -20.04
CA SER A 127 -0.07 -10.55 -18.90
C SER A 127 -0.15 -9.43 -17.86
N PRO A 128 0.09 -9.73 -16.58
CA PRO A 128 0.15 -8.69 -15.55
C PRO A 128 1.22 -7.64 -15.86
N ILE A 129 0.88 -6.38 -15.68
CA ILE A 129 1.80 -5.25 -15.72
C ILE A 129 2.62 -5.27 -14.45
N GLN A 130 3.96 -5.38 -14.57
CA GLN A 130 4.85 -5.46 -13.42
C GLN A 130 5.70 -4.21 -13.30
N ILE A 131 5.80 -3.69 -12.08
CA ILE A 131 6.64 -2.56 -11.70
C ILE A 131 7.53 -3.05 -10.56
N ASP A 132 8.81 -3.24 -10.84
CA ASP A 132 9.79 -3.72 -9.87
C ASP A 132 10.62 -2.55 -9.34
N ASN A 133 10.49 -2.27 -8.06
CA ASN A 133 11.25 -1.27 -7.32
C ASN A 133 12.34 -1.97 -6.50
N ARG A 134 13.60 -1.62 -6.73
CA ARG A 134 14.73 -2.15 -5.96
C ARG A 134 15.38 -1.03 -5.16
N LEU A 135 15.61 -1.28 -3.87
CA LEU A 135 16.35 -0.39 -2.99
C LEU A 135 17.82 -0.80 -3.04
N LEU A 136 18.60 -0.07 -3.82
CA LEU A 136 20.00 -0.33 -4.04
C LEU A 136 20.81 0.94 -3.80
N GLY A 137 22.00 0.78 -3.26
CA GLY A 137 22.95 1.90 -3.13
C GLY A 137 23.76 1.87 -1.84
N ASN A 138 24.79 2.70 -1.80
CA ASN A 138 25.72 2.84 -0.68
C ASN A 138 25.54 4.15 0.10
N LEU A 139 24.43 4.86 -0.18
CA LEU A 139 24.08 6.12 0.48
C LEU A 139 22.63 6.08 0.92
N SER A 140 22.38 6.60 2.11
CA SER A 140 21.00 6.78 2.59
C SER A 140 20.21 7.69 1.65
N THR A 141 19.12 7.18 1.10
CA THR A 141 18.42 7.82 -0.02
C THR A 141 16.93 7.87 0.21
N MET A 142 16.34 9.03 -0.12
CA MET A 142 14.88 9.19 -0.24
C MET A 142 14.46 9.01 -1.71
N LEU A 143 13.49 8.13 -1.91
CA LEU A 143 12.89 7.87 -3.21
C LEU A 143 11.43 8.29 -3.19
N ASN A 144 11.09 9.22 -4.08
CA ASN A 144 9.70 9.66 -4.26
C ASN A 144 9.15 9.03 -5.53
N ARG A 145 8.08 8.26 -5.38
CA ARG A 145 7.44 7.52 -6.47
C ARG A 145 6.03 8.02 -6.70
N ARG A 146 5.66 8.21 -7.95
CA ARG A 146 4.31 8.56 -8.36
C ARG A 146 3.82 7.58 -9.40
N LEU A 147 2.63 7.03 -9.18
CA LEU A 147 1.98 6.11 -10.10
C LEU A 147 0.57 6.62 -10.38
N LEU A 148 0.22 6.69 -11.65
CA LEU A 148 -1.12 6.99 -12.12
C LEU A 148 -1.62 5.80 -12.92
N ILE A 149 -2.74 5.20 -12.51
CA ILE A 149 -3.38 4.05 -13.16
C ILE A 149 -4.72 4.52 -13.70
N ILE A 150 -4.89 4.46 -15.01
CA ILE A 150 -6.14 4.84 -15.68
C ILE A 150 -6.62 3.64 -16.50
N LEU A 151 -7.76 3.11 -16.11
CA LEU A 151 -8.49 2.11 -16.89
C LEU A 151 -9.69 2.78 -17.52
N GLU A 152 -9.68 2.86 -18.85
CA GLU A 152 -10.82 3.38 -19.61
C GLU A 152 -12.03 2.43 -19.54
N SER A 153 -13.20 2.90 -19.99
CA SER A 153 -14.43 2.13 -19.88
C SER A 153 -14.30 0.73 -20.52
N GLY A 154 -14.66 -0.29 -19.76
CA GLY A 154 -14.58 -1.68 -20.16
C GLY A 154 -13.17 -2.29 -20.15
N ALA A 155 -12.15 -1.54 -19.75
CA ALA A 155 -10.78 -2.02 -19.67
C ALA A 155 -10.58 -2.95 -18.46
N GLN A 156 -9.67 -3.92 -18.59
CA GLN A 156 -9.31 -4.82 -17.49
C GLN A 156 -7.79 -4.90 -17.36
N ALA A 157 -7.27 -4.90 -16.14
CA ALA A 157 -5.83 -5.05 -15.91
C ALA A 157 -5.50 -5.71 -14.57
N THR A 158 -4.34 -6.36 -14.56
CA THR A 158 -3.65 -6.75 -13.33
C THR A 158 -2.34 -5.98 -13.25
N VAL A 159 -2.12 -5.27 -12.15
CA VAL A 159 -0.90 -4.50 -11.90
C VAL A 159 -0.22 -5.04 -10.64
N ILE A 160 1.07 -5.35 -10.72
CA ILE A 160 1.87 -5.85 -9.61
C ILE A 160 3.02 -4.88 -9.37
N ILE A 161 3.08 -4.31 -8.18
CA ILE A 161 4.16 -3.46 -7.71
C ILE A 161 4.97 -4.27 -6.70
N ASN A 162 6.23 -4.52 -6.99
CA ASN A 162 7.13 -5.23 -6.11
C ASN A 162 8.14 -4.24 -5.53
N ASP A 163 8.17 -4.09 -4.21
CA ASP A 163 9.20 -3.34 -3.49
C ASP A 163 10.17 -4.32 -2.85
N LYS A 164 11.43 -4.30 -3.28
CA LYS A 164 12.47 -5.24 -2.83
C LYS A 164 13.65 -4.53 -2.22
N GLY A 165 14.10 -5.03 -1.07
CA GLY A 165 15.43 -4.69 -0.53
C GLY A 165 16.51 -5.30 -1.41
N GLY A 166 17.69 -4.64 -1.41
CA GLY A 166 18.88 -5.12 -2.08
C GLY A 166 20.08 -5.19 -1.12
N GLU A 167 21.26 -5.54 -1.64
CA GLU A 167 22.47 -5.49 -0.84
C GLU A 167 22.92 -4.03 -0.62
N HIS A 168 23.13 -3.67 0.64
CA HIS A 168 23.62 -2.36 1.07
C HIS A 168 24.43 -2.49 2.37
N ALA A 169 25.21 -1.46 2.70
CA ALA A 169 25.94 -1.41 3.96
C ALA A 169 24.96 -1.23 5.15
N SER A 170 25.34 -1.69 6.32
CA SER A 170 24.49 -1.72 7.52
C SER A 170 24.11 -0.33 8.06
N ASP A 171 24.83 0.71 7.66
CA ASP A 171 24.59 2.12 8.02
C ASP A 171 23.76 2.90 6.99
N VAL A 172 23.37 2.24 5.90
CA VAL A 172 22.53 2.82 4.86
C VAL A 172 21.06 2.62 5.22
N SER A 173 20.24 3.66 5.07
CA SER A 173 18.80 3.61 5.25
C SER A 173 18.08 4.18 4.03
N PHE A 174 16.87 3.66 3.79
CA PHE A 174 16.02 4.10 2.69
C PHE A 174 14.71 4.67 3.23
N LEU A 175 14.32 5.81 2.69
CA LEU A 175 13.00 6.38 2.87
C LEU A 175 12.28 6.36 1.53
N THR A 176 11.14 5.68 1.45
CA THR A 176 10.33 5.69 0.23
C THR A 176 8.97 6.31 0.50
N THR A 177 8.60 7.29 -0.32
CA THR A 177 7.22 7.77 -0.39
C THR A 177 6.64 7.41 -1.75
N GLN A 178 5.46 6.83 -1.76
CA GLN A 178 4.74 6.43 -2.96
C GLN A 178 3.33 6.99 -2.92
N VAL A 179 2.90 7.60 -4.02
CA VAL A 179 1.50 8.00 -4.19
C VAL A 179 0.97 7.37 -5.46
N ILE A 180 -0.11 6.61 -5.31
CA ILE A 180 -0.79 5.91 -6.40
C ILE A 180 -2.19 6.50 -6.54
N GLU A 181 -2.52 7.01 -7.72
CA GLU A 181 -3.88 7.41 -8.07
C GLU A 181 -4.47 6.43 -9.07
N VAL A 182 -5.65 5.94 -8.79
CA VAL A 182 -6.35 4.92 -9.60
C VAL A 182 -7.69 5.47 -10.05
N PHE A 183 -7.90 5.46 -11.36
CA PHE A 183 -9.16 5.84 -11.99
C PHE A 183 -9.72 4.64 -12.76
N CYS A 184 -10.75 4.02 -12.21
CA CYS A 184 -11.47 2.94 -12.86
C CYS A 184 -12.77 3.48 -13.46
N LYS A 185 -12.78 3.64 -14.78
CA LYS A 185 -13.94 4.12 -15.54
C LYS A 185 -15.05 3.07 -15.60
N GLU A 186 -16.20 3.44 -16.13
CA GLU A 186 -17.39 2.58 -16.19
C GLU A 186 -17.06 1.18 -16.75
N ASN A 187 -17.54 0.12 -16.08
CA ASN A 187 -17.35 -1.29 -16.41
C ASN A 187 -15.87 -1.75 -16.45
N SER A 188 -14.94 -1.01 -15.89
CA SER A 188 -13.54 -1.44 -15.83
C SER A 188 -13.26 -2.35 -14.63
N SER A 189 -12.18 -3.14 -14.70
CA SER A 189 -11.77 -4.05 -13.63
C SER A 189 -10.26 -3.99 -13.40
N LEU A 190 -9.84 -3.74 -12.15
CA LEU A 190 -8.44 -3.69 -11.76
C LEU A 190 -8.15 -4.66 -10.61
N ASP A 191 -7.13 -5.50 -10.79
CA ASP A 191 -6.45 -6.20 -9.71
C ASP A 191 -5.09 -5.51 -9.46
N LEU A 192 -4.95 -4.84 -8.32
CA LEU A 192 -3.72 -4.15 -7.91
C LEU A 192 -3.06 -4.89 -6.74
N TYR A 193 -1.78 -5.19 -6.87
CA TYR A 193 -0.98 -5.85 -5.84
C TYR A 193 0.23 -4.99 -5.50
N GLU A 194 0.39 -4.68 -4.22
CA GLU A 194 1.63 -4.16 -3.65
C GLU A 194 2.28 -5.26 -2.82
N VAL A 195 3.47 -5.71 -3.22
CA VAL A 195 4.23 -6.76 -2.53
C VAL A 195 5.52 -6.18 -2.01
N GLU A 196 5.65 -6.11 -0.69
CA GLU A 196 6.82 -5.56 -0.02
C GLU A 196 7.69 -6.68 0.57
N GLU A 197 8.94 -6.69 0.15
CA GLU A 197 10.04 -7.53 0.63
C GLU A 197 11.28 -6.65 0.83
N THR A 198 11.16 -5.61 1.64
CA THR A 198 12.26 -4.73 2.03
C THR A 198 12.94 -5.27 3.30
N ASP A 199 13.70 -4.47 4.00
CA ASP A 199 14.35 -4.86 5.24
C ASP A 199 14.24 -3.77 6.33
N GLN A 200 14.87 -3.99 7.47
CA GLN A 200 14.80 -3.08 8.62
C GLN A 200 15.37 -1.69 8.35
N SER A 201 16.18 -1.50 7.31
CA SER A 201 16.72 -0.21 6.93
C SER A 201 15.74 0.68 6.17
N CYS A 202 14.60 0.12 5.75
CA CYS A 202 13.60 0.80 4.94
C CYS A 202 12.44 1.35 5.76
N SER A 203 12.15 2.64 5.57
CA SER A 203 10.88 3.26 5.95
C SER A 203 10.05 3.54 4.69
N ARG A 204 8.90 2.87 4.56
CA ARG A 204 8.03 2.95 3.38
C ARG A 204 6.68 3.56 3.73
N PHE A 205 6.27 4.57 2.95
CA PHE A 205 4.96 5.20 3.01
C PHE A 205 4.29 5.08 1.64
N SER A 206 3.21 4.32 1.55
CA SER A 206 2.42 4.15 0.32
C SER A 206 1.01 4.66 0.53
N ASN A 207 0.63 5.68 -0.24
CA ASN A 207 -0.71 6.27 -0.23
C ASN A 207 -1.41 5.97 -1.55
N VAL A 208 -2.49 5.19 -1.49
CA VAL A 208 -3.29 4.76 -2.65
C VAL A 208 -4.64 5.47 -2.60
N TYR A 209 -5.01 6.10 -3.70
CA TYR A 209 -6.29 6.81 -3.86
C TYR A 209 -7.04 6.23 -5.05
N ILE A 210 -8.24 5.70 -4.82
CA ILE A 210 -9.02 4.97 -5.81
C ILE A 210 -10.34 5.69 -6.06
N GLN A 211 -10.65 5.92 -7.33
CA GLN A 211 -11.98 6.35 -7.77
C GLN A 211 -12.60 5.24 -8.65
N ALA A 212 -13.70 4.69 -8.19
CA ALA A 212 -14.44 3.63 -8.85
C ALA A 212 -15.76 4.18 -9.43
N GLU A 213 -15.85 4.23 -10.76
CA GLU A 213 -17.05 4.65 -11.48
C GLU A 213 -18.07 3.51 -11.60
N ARG A 214 -19.19 3.78 -12.25
CA ARG A 214 -20.32 2.87 -12.39
C ARG A 214 -19.90 1.49 -12.91
N TYR A 215 -20.38 0.42 -12.25
CA TYR A 215 -20.07 -0.99 -12.57
C TYR A 215 -18.57 -1.33 -12.57
N SER A 216 -17.70 -0.48 -12.09
CA SER A 216 -16.29 -0.82 -12.00
C SER A 216 -16.00 -1.73 -10.80
N SER A 217 -14.93 -2.52 -10.91
CA SER A 217 -14.48 -3.41 -9.84
C SER A 217 -13.00 -3.23 -9.57
N VAL A 218 -12.64 -2.95 -8.33
CA VAL A 218 -11.23 -2.79 -7.92
C VAL A 218 -10.92 -3.75 -6.79
N ARG A 219 -9.88 -4.55 -6.97
CA ARG A 219 -9.26 -5.32 -5.89
C ARG A 219 -7.86 -4.79 -5.64
N HIS A 220 -7.62 -4.33 -4.42
CA HIS A 220 -6.30 -3.93 -3.97
C HIS A 220 -5.81 -4.87 -2.87
N ASN A 221 -4.58 -5.38 -3.03
CA ASN A 221 -3.94 -6.28 -2.09
C ASN A 221 -2.62 -5.68 -1.62
N SER A 222 -2.51 -5.38 -0.33
CA SER A 222 -1.29 -4.92 0.33
C SER A 222 -0.64 -6.09 1.07
N ILE A 223 0.54 -6.51 0.62
CA ILE A 223 1.24 -7.71 1.11
C ILE A 223 2.61 -7.29 1.63
N THR A 224 2.79 -7.32 2.95
CA THR A 224 4.08 -7.00 3.61
C THR A 224 4.65 -8.28 4.20
N LEU A 225 5.71 -8.80 3.57
CA LEU A 225 6.39 -10.03 4.01
C LEU A 225 7.60 -9.73 4.90
N THR A 226 8.37 -8.71 4.53
CA THR A 226 9.51 -8.17 5.29
C THR A 226 9.57 -6.66 5.11
N ASN A 227 9.91 -5.92 6.16
CA ASN A 227 10.01 -4.47 6.16
C ASN A 227 10.82 -3.94 7.36
N GLY A 228 11.00 -2.64 7.45
CA GLY A 228 11.35 -1.93 8.69
C GLY A 228 10.11 -1.25 9.26
N LEU A 229 9.89 0.00 8.84
CA LEU A 229 8.65 0.73 9.10
C LEU A 229 7.84 0.84 7.81
N THR A 230 6.62 0.31 7.80
CA THR A 230 5.71 0.45 6.66
C THR A 230 4.41 1.06 7.09
N ARG A 231 3.98 2.08 6.36
CA ARG A 231 2.65 2.65 6.50
C ARG A 231 1.97 2.71 5.13
N ASN A 232 0.85 2.00 5.04
CA ASN A 232 -0.01 1.97 3.87
C ASN A 232 -1.30 2.73 4.17
N LEU A 233 -1.67 3.65 3.29
CA LEU A 233 -2.94 4.34 3.28
C LEU A 233 -3.67 3.97 2.01
N CYS A 234 -4.95 3.62 2.11
CA CYS A 234 -5.81 3.37 0.96
C CYS A 234 -7.15 4.06 1.13
N ASP A 235 -7.38 5.12 0.36
CA ASP A 235 -8.66 5.83 0.29
C ASP A 235 -9.37 5.46 -1.00
N ALA A 236 -10.49 4.74 -0.89
CA ALA A 236 -11.23 4.18 -2.01
C ALA A 236 -12.66 4.74 -2.05
N HIS A 237 -12.99 5.43 -3.12
CA HIS A 237 -14.26 6.11 -3.32
C HIS A 237 -15.09 5.41 -4.40
N LEU A 238 -16.27 4.90 -4.02
CA LEU A 238 -17.26 4.33 -4.94
C LEU A 238 -18.18 5.47 -5.40
N ILE A 239 -17.80 6.13 -6.49
CA ILE A 239 -18.46 7.33 -7.01
C ILE A 239 -19.55 7.05 -8.04
N GLY A 240 -19.60 5.83 -8.56
CA GLY A 240 -20.65 5.38 -9.49
C GLY A 240 -21.43 4.20 -8.94
N GLU A 241 -22.71 4.08 -9.35
CA GLU A 241 -23.60 3.00 -8.93
C GLU A 241 -23.05 1.61 -9.29
N PHE A 242 -23.34 0.61 -8.46
CA PHE A 242 -22.92 -0.78 -8.66
C PHE A 242 -21.41 -0.98 -8.70
N ALA A 243 -20.63 -0.03 -8.22
CA ALA A 243 -19.19 -0.19 -8.05
C ALA A 243 -18.87 -1.19 -6.93
N ASN A 244 -17.74 -1.90 -7.09
CA ASN A 244 -17.29 -2.90 -6.15
C ASN A 244 -15.82 -2.66 -5.77
N ILE A 245 -15.52 -2.67 -4.47
CA ILE A 245 -14.15 -2.55 -3.96
C ILE A 245 -13.84 -3.69 -2.99
N VAL A 246 -12.71 -4.36 -3.22
CA VAL A 246 -12.16 -5.39 -2.33
C VAL A 246 -10.76 -4.97 -1.89
N LEU A 247 -10.57 -4.75 -0.59
CA LEU A 247 -9.26 -4.44 -0.01
C LEU A 247 -8.78 -5.62 0.83
N ASN A 248 -7.62 -6.16 0.52
CA ASN A 248 -7.02 -7.24 1.30
C ASN A 248 -5.63 -6.85 1.79
N GLY A 249 -5.28 -7.28 2.99
CA GLY A 249 -3.96 -7.09 3.57
C GLY A 249 -3.40 -8.37 4.20
N CYS A 250 -2.14 -8.66 3.90
CA CYS A 250 -1.38 -9.77 4.46
C CYS A 250 -0.09 -9.22 5.07
N VAL A 251 0.07 -9.33 6.38
CA VAL A 251 1.24 -8.80 7.10
C VAL A 251 1.90 -9.87 7.93
N ILE A 252 3.20 -10.04 7.74
CA ILE A 252 4.06 -10.88 8.59
C ILE A 252 5.09 -9.97 9.25
N GLY A 253 4.97 -9.78 10.55
CA GLY A 253 5.92 -8.99 11.35
C GLY A 253 6.78 -9.86 12.24
N SER A 254 8.06 -9.54 12.35
CA SER A 254 9.01 -10.12 13.30
C SER A 254 9.97 -9.05 13.81
N ASP A 255 10.78 -9.38 14.79
CA ASP A 255 11.79 -8.50 15.37
C ASP A 255 11.18 -7.14 15.81
N GLU A 256 11.70 -6.03 15.32
CA GLU A 256 11.22 -4.66 15.62
C GLU A 256 10.37 -4.06 14.47
N GLN A 257 9.89 -4.89 13.54
CA GLN A 257 9.14 -4.44 12.38
C GLN A 257 7.82 -3.76 12.78
N HIS A 258 7.47 -2.70 12.06
CA HIS A 258 6.23 -1.97 12.24
C HIS A 258 5.46 -1.89 10.93
N THR A 259 4.20 -2.34 10.93
CA THR A 259 3.31 -2.22 9.76
C THR A 259 1.97 -1.64 10.16
N ASP A 260 1.62 -0.49 9.56
CA ASP A 260 0.36 0.23 9.76
C ASP A 260 -0.42 0.28 8.45
N ASN A 261 -1.62 -0.29 8.42
CA ASN A 261 -2.56 -0.17 7.32
C ASN A 261 -3.74 0.70 7.75
N ASN A 262 -3.95 1.81 7.05
CA ASN A 262 -5.05 2.73 7.27
C ASN A 262 -5.92 2.79 6.01
N THR A 263 -7.20 2.44 6.12
CA THR A 263 -8.12 2.37 4.98
C THR A 263 -9.33 3.26 5.19
N LEU A 264 -9.80 3.87 4.11
CA LEU A 264 -11.10 4.49 4.00
C LEU A 264 -11.83 3.91 2.79
N ILE A 265 -13.00 3.31 3.00
CA ILE A 265 -13.92 3.02 1.91
C ILE A 265 -15.09 3.97 2.02
N HIS A 266 -15.24 4.84 1.02
CA HIS A 266 -16.29 5.85 0.96
C HIS A 266 -17.32 5.50 -0.10
N HIS A 267 -18.50 5.09 0.35
CA HIS A 267 -19.66 4.84 -0.48
C HIS A 267 -20.40 6.16 -0.74
N VAL A 268 -20.23 6.70 -1.95
CA VAL A 268 -20.85 7.95 -2.41
C VAL A 268 -22.13 7.65 -3.21
N ALA A 269 -22.09 6.61 -4.05
CA ALA A 269 -23.20 6.20 -4.91
C ALA A 269 -23.96 5.00 -4.31
N PRO A 270 -25.24 4.80 -4.70
CA PRO A 270 -26.04 3.68 -4.22
C PRO A 270 -25.66 2.33 -4.88
N ASP A 271 -26.22 1.24 -4.34
CA ASP A 271 -26.09 -0.13 -4.83
C ASP A 271 -24.63 -0.64 -4.88
N CYS A 272 -23.72 -0.03 -4.14
CA CYS A 272 -22.29 -0.37 -4.13
C CYS A 272 -21.96 -1.46 -3.12
N GLN A 273 -20.89 -2.20 -3.39
CA GLN A 273 -20.40 -3.26 -2.53
C GLN A 273 -18.94 -3.02 -2.12
N SER A 274 -18.57 -3.41 -0.90
CA SER A 274 -17.19 -3.46 -0.48
C SER A 274 -16.89 -4.60 0.48
N GLU A 275 -15.68 -5.12 0.40
CA GLU A 275 -15.14 -6.13 1.31
C GLU A 275 -13.73 -5.75 1.73
N GLN A 276 -13.43 -5.88 3.04
CA GLN A 276 -12.07 -5.76 3.57
C GLN A 276 -11.70 -7.00 4.35
N LEU A 277 -10.49 -7.53 4.07
CA LEU A 277 -9.89 -8.61 4.85
C LEU A 277 -8.43 -8.32 5.11
N TYR A 278 -8.09 -7.96 6.35
CA TYR A 278 -6.71 -7.75 6.77
C TYR A 278 -6.30 -8.77 7.83
N LYS A 279 -5.18 -9.47 7.58
CA LYS A 279 -4.63 -10.45 8.51
C LYS A 279 -3.18 -10.17 8.84
N TYR A 280 -2.87 -10.25 10.14
CA TYR A 280 -1.52 -10.04 10.67
C TYR A 280 -1.07 -11.27 11.43
N VAL A 281 0.17 -11.72 11.18
CA VAL A 281 0.90 -12.63 12.06
C VAL A 281 2.12 -11.89 12.58
N LEU A 282 2.14 -11.64 13.88
CA LEU A 282 3.15 -10.82 14.55
C LEU A 282 3.98 -11.67 15.51
N ASP A 283 5.29 -11.55 15.44
CA ASP A 283 6.25 -12.25 16.28
C ASP A 283 7.33 -11.28 16.80
N GLY A 284 8.18 -11.71 17.75
CA GLY A 284 9.20 -10.86 18.35
C GLY A 284 8.59 -9.64 19.03
N ASN A 285 9.17 -8.46 18.81
CA ASN A 285 8.68 -7.15 19.29
C ASN A 285 7.92 -6.38 18.20
N SER A 286 7.47 -7.06 17.13
CA SER A 286 6.81 -6.39 16.02
C SER A 286 5.50 -5.73 16.41
N VAL A 287 5.18 -4.65 15.69
CA VAL A 287 3.98 -3.86 15.90
C VAL A 287 3.12 -3.86 14.63
N GLY A 288 1.88 -4.26 14.78
CA GLY A 288 0.84 -4.11 13.76
C GLY A 288 -0.14 -3.01 14.15
N ALA A 289 -0.59 -2.25 13.17
CA ALA A 289 -1.71 -1.32 13.33
C ALA A 289 -2.65 -1.47 12.13
N PHE A 290 -3.94 -1.48 12.41
CA PHE A 290 -4.99 -1.46 11.42
C PHE A 290 -6.05 -0.45 11.85
N ALA A 291 -6.36 0.51 10.98
CA ALA A 291 -7.48 1.41 11.15
C ALA A 291 -8.30 1.40 9.85
N GLY A 292 -9.48 0.80 9.88
CA GLY A 292 -10.40 0.73 8.75
C GLY A 292 -11.63 1.59 8.99
N LYS A 293 -11.94 2.47 8.04
CA LYS A 293 -13.15 3.30 8.09
C LYS A 293 -14.04 3.01 6.89
N ILE A 294 -15.30 2.69 7.15
CA ILE A 294 -16.35 2.64 6.13
C ILE A 294 -17.22 3.86 6.34
N LEU A 295 -17.26 4.74 5.32
CA LEU A 295 -18.10 5.92 5.28
C LEU A 295 -19.21 5.73 4.24
N VAL A 296 -20.47 5.90 4.63
CA VAL A 296 -21.62 5.74 3.75
C VAL A 296 -22.42 7.03 3.73
N ASP A 297 -22.45 7.70 2.59
CA ASP A 297 -23.18 8.93 2.40
C ASP A 297 -24.70 8.70 2.44
N LYS A 298 -25.48 9.74 2.75
CA LYS A 298 -26.94 9.68 2.85
C LYS A 298 -27.62 9.15 1.58
N GLY A 299 -27.03 9.43 0.40
CA GLY A 299 -27.53 8.96 -0.90
C GLY A 299 -27.12 7.53 -1.26
N ALA A 300 -26.13 6.95 -0.57
CA ALA A 300 -25.57 5.64 -0.88
C ALA A 300 -26.42 4.49 -0.31
N GLN A 301 -27.70 4.47 -0.69
CA GLN A 301 -28.65 3.43 -0.28
C GLN A 301 -28.27 2.08 -0.88
N LYS A 302 -28.70 0.99 -0.24
CA LYS A 302 -28.41 -0.41 -0.60
C LYS A 302 -26.92 -0.76 -0.64
N THR A 303 -26.11 0.01 0.08
CA THR A 303 -24.72 -0.35 0.32
C THR A 303 -24.61 -1.67 1.05
N SER A 304 -23.72 -2.55 0.59
CA SER A 304 -23.31 -3.77 1.30
C SER A 304 -21.82 -3.73 1.57
N SER A 305 -21.42 -3.69 2.85
CA SER A 305 -20.02 -3.59 3.24
C SER A 305 -19.68 -4.57 4.36
N GLN A 306 -18.55 -5.26 4.22
CA GLN A 306 -17.99 -6.15 5.22
C GLN A 306 -16.54 -5.82 5.49
N GLU A 307 -16.18 -5.55 6.75
CA GLU A 307 -14.80 -5.37 7.18
C GLU A 307 -14.40 -6.46 8.17
N THR A 308 -13.27 -7.12 7.92
CA THR A 308 -12.71 -8.14 8.80
C THR A 308 -11.22 -7.89 9.03
N ASN A 309 -10.83 -7.75 10.30
CA ASN A 309 -9.43 -7.70 10.70
C ASN A 309 -9.15 -8.82 11.71
N ALA A 310 -8.28 -9.76 11.33
CA ALA A 310 -7.92 -10.88 12.19
C ALA A 310 -6.40 -10.91 12.43
N ASN A 311 -6.01 -11.02 13.69
CA ASN A 311 -4.63 -10.80 14.09
C ASN A 311 -4.16 -11.91 15.04
N LEU A 312 -2.99 -12.49 14.74
CA LEU A 312 -2.33 -13.52 15.53
C LEU A 312 -1.03 -12.97 16.11
N CYS A 313 -0.97 -12.73 17.41
CA CYS A 313 0.25 -12.40 18.13
C CYS A 313 0.92 -13.69 18.58
N SER A 314 2.06 -14.02 17.97
CA SER A 314 2.78 -15.28 18.23
C SER A 314 3.76 -15.19 19.40
N SER A 315 4.13 -13.97 19.81
CA SER A 315 4.98 -13.70 20.98
C SER A 315 4.29 -12.78 21.97
N PRO A 316 4.64 -12.83 23.26
CA PRO A 316 4.07 -11.94 24.29
C PRO A 316 4.44 -10.46 24.11
N SER A 317 5.52 -10.16 23.39
CA SER A 317 6.00 -8.81 23.13
C SER A 317 5.41 -8.19 21.86
N ALA A 318 4.87 -9.00 20.94
CA ALA A 318 4.18 -8.49 19.77
C ALA A 318 2.94 -7.69 20.16
N ARG A 319 2.69 -6.62 19.41
CA ARG A 319 1.58 -5.69 19.70
C ARG A 319 0.73 -5.46 18.47
N MET A 320 -0.59 -5.51 18.65
CA MET A 320 -1.55 -5.17 17.61
C MET A 320 -2.52 -4.11 18.08
N TYR A 321 -2.65 -3.06 17.27
CA TYR A 321 -3.67 -2.02 17.41
C TYR A 321 -4.69 -2.17 16.29
N SER A 322 -5.95 -2.39 16.63
CA SER A 322 -7.03 -2.57 15.66
C SER A 322 -8.17 -1.61 15.96
N GLN A 323 -8.55 -0.81 14.95
CA GLN A 323 -9.57 0.23 15.06
C GLN A 323 -10.50 0.20 13.85
N PRO A 324 -11.47 -0.73 13.78
CA PRO A 324 -12.51 -0.67 12.76
C PRO A 324 -13.53 0.42 13.10
N MET A 325 -14.01 1.17 12.09
CA MET A 325 -14.92 2.30 12.25
C MET A 325 -16.01 2.28 11.18
N LEU A 326 -17.26 2.55 11.60
CA LEU A 326 -18.39 2.74 10.70
C LEU A 326 -18.99 4.13 10.91
N GLU A 327 -19.18 4.86 9.82
CA GLU A 327 -19.85 6.15 9.79
C GLU A 327 -20.93 6.11 8.69
N ILE A 328 -22.17 5.93 9.08
CA ILE A 328 -23.25 5.58 8.16
C ILE A 328 -24.34 6.64 8.26
N TYR A 329 -24.67 7.25 7.12
CA TYR A 329 -25.71 8.27 6.99
C TYR A 329 -26.91 7.82 6.15
N ALA A 330 -26.89 6.60 5.58
CA ALA A 330 -27.98 5.99 4.83
C ALA A 330 -28.78 5.00 5.70
N ASP A 331 -30.06 4.81 5.38
CA ASP A 331 -30.99 3.99 6.17
C ASP A 331 -31.08 2.53 5.69
N ASP A 332 -31.05 2.30 4.37
CA ASP A 332 -31.17 0.96 3.76
C ASP A 332 -29.79 0.42 3.37
N VAL A 333 -29.06 -0.10 4.35
CA VAL A 333 -27.68 -0.62 4.15
C VAL A 333 -27.43 -1.89 4.98
N LYS A 334 -26.40 -2.66 4.56
CA LYS A 334 -25.88 -3.82 5.30
C LYS A 334 -24.39 -3.63 5.50
N CYS A 335 -24.00 -3.06 6.63
CA CYS A 335 -22.59 -2.80 6.95
C CYS A 335 -22.21 -3.52 8.24
N ASN A 336 -21.17 -4.32 8.19
CA ASN A 336 -20.66 -5.06 9.33
C ASN A 336 -19.14 -4.88 9.44
N HIS A 337 -18.64 -4.89 10.67
CA HIS A 337 -17.22 -5.00 10.93
C HIS A 337 -16.93 -6.03 12.02
N GLY A 338 -15.76 -6.64 11.94
CA GLY A 338 -15.27 -7.56 12.96
C GLY A 338 -13.76 -7.46 13.12
N SER A 339 -13.29 -7.43 14.36
CA SER A 339 -11.87 -7.46 14.65
C SER A 339 -11.56 -8.47 15.75
N THR A 340 -10.47 -9.20 15.56
CA THR A 340 -9.95 -10.14 16.55
C THR A 340 -8.46 -9.95 16.75
N VAL A 341 -8.01 -9.97 18.00
CA VAL A 341 -6.60 -10.06 18.36
C VAL A 341 -6.46 -11.27 19.28
N GLY A 342 -5.73 -12.26 18.81
CA GLY A 342 -5.59 -13.52 19.54
C GLY A 342 -4.15 -14.00 19.58
N VAL A 343 -3.96 -15.08 20.34
CA VAL A 343 -2.76 -15.89 20.38
C VAL A 343 -3.01 -17.20 19.67
N MET A 344 -1.96 -17.99 19.46
CA MET A 344 -2.09 -19.30 18.84
C MET A 344 -3.01 -20.21 19.66
N ASP A 345 -3.86 -21.00 18.97
CA ASP A 345 -4.74 -21.97 19.60
C ASP A 345 -3.90 -23.13 20.18
N GLU A 346 -3.74 -23.12 21.50
CA GLU A 346 -2.98 -24.13 22.22
C GLU A 346 -3.65 -25.53 22.15
N SER A 347 -4.98 -25.60 21.97
CA SER A 347 -5.69 -26.86 21.80
C SER A 347 -5.38 -27.49 20.44
N ALA A 348 -5.39 -26.68 19.38
CA ALA A 348 -4.98 -27.12 18.05
C ALA A 348 -3.50 -27.54 18.03
N LEU A 349 -2.63 -26.76 18.67
CA LEU A 349 -1.20 -27.08 18.80
C LEU A 349 -0.99 -28.40 19.56
N PHE A 350 -1.67 -28.58 20.69
CA PHE A 350 -1.62 -29.81 21.47
C PHE A 350 -2.08 -31.03 20.64
N TYR A 351 -3.20 -30.92 19.93
CA TYR A 351 -3.72 -31.96 19.06
C TYR A 351 -2.71 -32.37 17.99
N MET A 352 -2.09 -31.43 17.32
CA MET A 352 -1.07 -31.69 16.27
C MET A 352 0.15 -32.42 16.88
N ARG A 353 0.61 -32.00 18.05
CA ARG A 353 1.73 -32.66 18.78
C ARG A 353 1.39 -34.10 19.17
N GLN A 354 0.16 -34.36 19.60
CA GLN A 354 -0.31 -35.72 19.90
C GLN A 354 -0.31 -36.63 18.66
N ARG A 355 -0.37 -36.06 17.46
CA ARG A 355 -0.25 -36.76 16.17
C ARG A 355 1.19 -36.91 15.68
N GLY A 356 2.17 -36.52 16.51
CA GLY A 356 3.60 -36.66 16.21
C GLY A 356 4.20 -35.51 15.37
N ILE A 357 3.47 -34.41 15.17
CA ILE A 357 4.00 -33.25 14.49
C ILE A 357 4.87 -32.46 15.48
N PRO A 358 6.15 -32.17 15.16
CA PRO A 358 6.99 -31.34 16.01
C PRO A 358 6.38 -29.96 16.26
N GLU A 359 6.59 -29.37 17.44
CA GLU A 359 5.95 -28.12 17.83
C GLU A 359 6.24 -26.97 16.84
N VAL A 360 7.49 -26.86 16.39
CA VAL A 360 7.89 -25.82 15.40
C VAL A 360 7.09 -25.96 14.11
N GLU A 361 6.95 -27.19 13.61
CA GLU A 361 6.18 -27.47 12.39
C GLU A 361 4.68 -27.21 12.60
N ALA A 362 4.14 -27.61 13.75
CA ALA A 362 2.73 -27.38 14.08
C ALA A 362 2.40 -25.88 14.15
N ARG A 363 3.27 -25.08 14.79
CA ARG A 363 3.12 -23.61 14.85
C ARG A 363 3.17 -22.99 13.45
N MET A 364 4.09 -23.43 12.60
CA MET A 364 4.19 -22.95 11.22
C MET A 364 2.93 -23.30 10.41
N LEU A 365 2.44 -24.54 10.50
CA LEU A 365 1.23 -24.95 9.78
C LEU A 365 0.01 -24.15 10.21
N LEU A 366 -0.14 -23.85 11.50
CA LEU A 366 -1.23 -23.00 12.00
C LEU A 366 -1.12 -21.56 11.50
N LYS A 367 0.09 -20.97 11.47
CA LYS A 367 0.33 -19.64 10.88
C LYS A 367 0.00 -19.61 9.38
N ASN A 368 0.43 -20.64 8.63
CA ASN A 368 0.12 -20.77 7.21
C ASN A 368 -1.38 -20.89 6.95
N ALA A 369 -2.08 -21.74 7.72
CA ALA A 369 -3.52 -21.88 7.61
C ALA A 369 -4.25 -20.55 7.91
N PHE A 370 -3.79 -19.83 8.94
CA PHE A 370 -4.35 -18.51 9.27
C PHE A 370 -4.20 -17.49 8.13
N MET A 371 -3.04 -17.45 7.45
CA MET A 371 -2.81 -16.56 6.32
C MET A 371 -3.48 -17.03 5.03
N GLY A 372 -3.76 -18.33 4.91
CA GLY A 372 -4.40 -18.93 3.74
C GLY A 372 -5.67 -18.20 3.30
N ASP A 373 -6.52 -17.81 4.24
CA ASP A 373 -7.80 -17.16 3.92
C ASP A 373 -7.65 -15.86 3.11
N VAL A 374 -6.59 -15.08 3.32
CA VAL A 374 -6.35 -13.86 2.55
C VAL A 374 -5.63 -14.14 1.25
N ILE A 375 -4.70 -15.09 1.23
CA ILE A 375 -3.93 -15.46 0.04
C ILE A 375 -4.81 -16.20 -0.97
N ASP A 376 -5.74 -17.04 -0.54
CA ASP A 376 -6.68 -17.76 -1.41
C ASP A 376 -7.65 -16.83 -2.15
N LYS A 377 -7.85 -15.59 -1.66
CA LYS A 377 -8.63 -14.56 -2.37
C LYS A 377 -7.90 -13.95 -3.57
N ILE A 378 -6.62 -14.25 -3.80
CA ILE A 378 -5.84 -13.79 -4.94
C ILE A 378 -6.19 -14.64 -6.17
N PRO A 379 -6.85 -14.06 -7.22
CA PRO A 379 -7.24 -14.83 -8.39
C PRO A 379 -6.06 -15.19 -9.30
N LEU A 380 -4.99 -14.39 -9.30
CA LEU A 380 -3.78 -14.64 -10.09
C LEU A 380 -3.00 -15.82 -9.50
N ARG A 381 -3.21 -17.01 -10.06
CA ARG A 381 -2.66 -18.28 -9.54
C ARG A 381 -1.13 -18.26 -9.38
N SER A 382 -0.42 -17.76 -10.37
CA SER A 382 1.06 -17.69 -10.32
C SER A 382 1.58 -16.84 -9.17
N LEU A 383 0.91 -15.72 -8.86
CA LEU A 383 1.24 -14.87 -7.72
C LEU A 383 0.86 -15.55 -6.40
N ARG A 384 -0.33 -16.15 -6.33
CA ARG A 384 -0.81 -16.86 -5.14
C ARG A 384 0.15 -17.98 -4.74
N ASP A 385 0.50 -18.85 -5.70
CA ASP A 385 1.40 -19.99 -5.45
C ASP A 385 2.80 -19.51 -5.02
N ARG A 386 3.31 -18.43 -5.61
CA ARG A 386 4.57 -17.78 -5.20
C ARG A 386 4.51 -17.23 -3.78
N LEU A 387 3.41 -16.56 -3.42
CA LEU A 387 3.22 -16.01 -2.07
C LEU A 387 3.13 -17.09 -1.01
N PHE A 388 2.44 -18.21 -1.27
CA PHE A 388 2.41 -19.34 -0.35
C PHE A 388 3.82 -19.85 -0.03
N VAL A 389 4.65 -20.07 -1.04
CA VAL A 389 6.04 -20.51 -0.84
C VAL A 389 6.86 -19.49 -0.04
N LYS A 390 6.70 -18.20 -0.33
CA LYS A 390 7.43 -17.14 0.39
C LYS A 390 7.00 -17.03 1.86
N ILE A 391 5.71 -17.11 2.13
CA ILE A 391 5.13 -17.08 3.48
C ILE A 391 5.62 -18.29 4.29
N GLU A 392 5.60 -19.49 3.70
CA GLU A 392 6.12 -20.70 4.35
C GLU A 392 7.60 -20.56 4.72
N LYS A 393 8.45 -20.12 3.77
CA LYS A 393 9.86 -19.85 4.02
C LYS A 393 10.08 -18.81 5.12
N ARG A 394 9.28 -17.75 5.10
CA ARG A 394 9.33 -16.70 6.13
C ARG A 394 9.02 -17.26 7.52
N PHE A 395 8.00 -18.12 7.66
CA PHE A 395 7.67 -18.76 8.93
C PHE A 395 8.68 -19.84 9.38
N ARG A 396 9.46 -20.41 8.43
CA ARG A 396 10.58 -21.30 8.74
C ARG A 396 11.85 -20.55 9.15
N GLY A 397 11.90 -19.23 9.03
CA GLY A 397 13.13 -18.43 9.20
C GLY A 397 14.13 -18.59 8.05
N GLU A 398 13.68 -19.15 6.93
CA GLU A 398 14.47 -19.33 5.71
C GLU A 398 14.37 -18.08 4.83
N ALA A 399 14.90 -16.94 5.30
CA ALA A 399 14.93 -15.72 4.49
C ALA A 399 15.95 -15.90 3.34
N GLU A 400 15.49 -16.16 2.14
CA GLU A 400 16.35 -16.10 0.95
C GLU A 400 16.67 -14.64 0.61
N LYS A 401 17.96 -14.35 0.42
CA LYS A 401 18.36 -13.17 -0.33
C LYS A 401 17.82 -13.32 -1.75
N CYS A 402 17.17 -12.30 -2.27
CA CYS A 402 16.40 -12.35 -3.53
C CYS A 402 17.21 -12.81 -4.76
N ASP A 403 18.53 -12.69 -4.73
CA ASP A 403 19.44 -13.03 -5.83
C ASP A 403 19.58 -14.55 -6.09
N THR A 404 19.19 -15.40 -5.14
CA THR A 404 19.26 -16.87 -5.25
C THR A 404 17.94 -17.53 -5.61
N CYS A 405 16.85 -16.78 -5.66
CA CYS A 405 15.52 -17.31 -5.91
C CYS A 405 15.29 -17.64 -7.40
N ARG A 406 15.21 -18.94 -7.73
CA ARG A 406 14.89 -19.42 -9.10
C ARG A 406 13.45 -19.07 -9.56
N LEU A 407 12.61 -18.53 -8.69
CA LEU A 407 11.22 -18.14 -8.99
C LEU A 407 11.11 -16.70 -9.51
N CYS A 408 12.20 -15.93 -9.47
CA CYS A 408 12.26 -14.56 -9.97
C CYS A 408 12.97 -14.45 -11.35
N LYS A 409 13.32 -15.58 -11.96
CA LYS A 409 13.89 -15.66 -13.32
C LYS A 409 12.85 -16.09 -14.33
#